data_4df9eb6c8cbfcdf6819e7ac91c3c46cb
#
_entry.id   4df9eb6c8cbfcdf6819e7ac91c3c46cb
#
_cell.length_a   1.000
_cell.length_b   1.000
_cell.length_c   1.000
_cell.angle_alpha   90.00
_cell.angle_beta   90.00
_cell.angle_gamma   90.00
#
_symmetry.space_group_name_H-M   'P 1'
#
loop_
_entity.id
_entity.type
_entity.pdbx_description
1 polymer ?
#
loop_
_entity_poly.entity_id
_entity_poly.type
_entity_poly.pdbx_seq_one_letter_code
_entity_poly.pdbx_strand_id
1 'polypeptide(L)'
;MTRSVELPQYSVRLEIENASGQAGLEKQITQELQSRNFNDMQLTVVEASQFKIRKAAKSFIISREENGDAAEQLALRLGLDPSCVIYRELEQNSEHISATLVLGKDFLMSGRFPARGAKS
;
A
#
# COMPACT_ATOMS: atom_id res chain seq x y z
N MET A 1 1.01 -20.74 31.30
CA MET A 1 1.62 -19.68 30.63
C MET A 1 0.65 -18.88 29.82
N THR A 2 0.79 -17.68 29.88
CA THR A 2 -0.10 -16.82 29.21
C THR A 2 0.38 -16.57 27.82
N ARG A 3 -0.44 -16.87 26.90
CA ARG A 3 -0.12 -16.57 25.62
C ARG A 3 -0.21 -15.13 25.43
N SER A 4 0.83 -14.50 25.11
CA SER A 4 0.72 -13.09 24.89
C SER A 4 0.07 -12.86 23.53
N VAL A 5 -0.73 -11.85 23.49
CA VAL A 5 -1.31 -11.41 22.27
C VAL A 5 -0.32 -10.49 21.61
N GLU A 6 0.14 -10.87 20.47
CA GLU A 6 1.07 -10.04 19.77
C GLU A 6 0.38 -8.92 19.08
N LEU A 7 0.76 -7.72 19.43
CA LEU A 7 0.23 -6.56 18.74
C LEU A 7 1.02 -6.35 17.47
N PRO A 8 0.39 -5.87 16.43
CA PRO A 8 1.13 -5.58 15.20
C PRO A 8 2.16 -4.50 15.48
N GLN A 9 3.33 -4.68 14.93
CA GLN A 9 4.40 -3.71 15.08
C GLN A 9 4.10 -2.44 14.32
N TYR A 10 3.39 -2.58 13.20
CA TYR A 10 3.06 -1.44 12.36
C TYR A 10 1.56 -1.37 12.15
N SER A 11 1.04 -0.16 12.13
CA SER A 11 -0.35 0.06 11.83
C SER A 11 -0.41 1.09 10.71
N VAL A 12 -0.99 0.70 9.60
CA VAL A 12 -1.00 1.55 8.41
C VAL A 12 -2.42 1.78 7.96
N ARG A 13 -2.79 3.03 7.86
CA ARG A 13 -4.06 3.42 7.25
C ARG A 13 -3.72 3.89 5.85
N LEU A 14 -4.15 3.14 4.88
CA LEU A 14 -3.66 3.24 3.53
C LEU A 14 -4.68 3.86 2.59
N GLU A 15 -4.21 4.78 1.78
CA GLU A 15 -4.97 5.28 0.64
C GLU A 15 -4.33 4.68 -0.61
N ILE A 16 -5.15 4.24 -1.55
CA ILE A 16 -4.65 3.69 -2.80
C ILE A 16 -5.10 4.58 -3.93
N GLU A 17 -4.14 5.00 -4.75
CA GLU A 17 -4.43 5.80 -5.94
C GLU A 17 -3.97 5.03 -7.16
N ASN A 18 -4.90 4.73 -8.04
CA ASN A 18 -4.61 3.96 -9.23
C ASN A 18 -4.20 4.90 -10.35
N ALA A 19 -2.91 4.98 -10.60
CA ALA A 19 -2.35 5.77 -11.68
C ALA A 19 -1.81 4.88 -12.80
N SER A 20 -2.23 3.61 -12.82
CA SER A 20 -1.72 2.66 -13.79
C SER A 20 -2.37 2.80 -15.16
N GLY A 21 -3.54 3.39 -15.20
CA GLY A 21 -4.31 3.46 -16.43
C GLY A 21 -5.28 2.32 -16.61
N GLN A 22 -5.22 1.31 -15.77
CA GLN A 22 -6.16 0.20 -15.86
C GLN A 22 -7.27 0.39 -14.84
N ALA A 23 -8.49 0.55 -15.33
CA ALA A 23 -9.62 0.79 -14.46
C ALA A 23 -9.85 -0.40 -13.55
N GLY A 24 -10.16 -0.13 -12.31
CA GLY A 24 -10.50 -1.18 -11.36
C GLY A 24 -9.32 -1.79 -10.63
N LEU A 25 -8.10 -1.44 -11.00
CA LEU A 25 -6.94 -2.03 -10.35
C LEU A 25 -6.93 -1.70 -8.85
N GLU A 26 -7.37 -0.50 -8.49
CA GLU A 26 -7.39 -0.11 -7.09
C GLU A 26 -8.29 -1.03 -6.27
N LYS A 27 -9.37 -1.51 -6.88
CA LYS A 27 -10.27 -2.41 -6.17
C LYS A 27 -9.68 -3.79 -6.03
N GLN A 28 -8.99 -4.25 -7.06
CA GLN A 28 -8.33 -5.55 -6.98
C GLN A 28 -7.26 -5.55 -5.89
N ILE A 29 -6.47 -4.50 -5.86
CA ILE A 29 -5.40 -4.43 -4.87
C ILE A 29 -5.97 -4.30 -3.47
N THR A 30 -7.06 -3.54 -3.33
CA THR A 30 -7.71 -3.42 -2.03
C THR A 30 -8.14 -4.79 -1.53
N GLN A 31 -8.76 -5.59 -2.38
CA GLN A 31 -9.20 -6.91 -1.98
C GLN A 31 -8.03 -7.80 -1.61
N GLU A 32 -6.97 -7.73 -2.38
CA GLU A 32 -5.78 -8.53 -2.08
C GLU A 32 -5.19 -8.16 -0.74
N LEU A 33 -5.05 -6.87 -0.50
CA LEU A 33 -4.45 -6.43 0.75
C LEU A 33 -5.31 -6.78 1.95
N GLN A 34 -6.63 -6.63 1.81
CA GLN A 34 -7.52 -6.93 2.91
C GLN A 34 -7.55 -8.42 3.22
N SER A 35 -7.28 -9.26 2.25
CA SER A 35 -7.31 -10.69 2.47
C SER A 35 -5.98 -11.26 2.95
N ARG A 36 -4.92 -10.49 2.89
CA ARG A 36 -3.62 -10.96 3.34
C ARG A 36 -3.45 -10.73 4.82
N ASN A 37 -2.73 -11.65 5.43
CA ASN A 37 -2.42 -11.52 6.83
C ASN A 37 -0.94 -11.20 6.98
N PHE A 38 -0.68 -9.94 7.26
CA PHE A 38 0.69 -9.52 7.55
C PHE A 38 0.87 -9.63 9.06
N ASN A 39 1.73 -10.53 9.47
CA ASN A 39 1.86 -10.85 10.89
C ASN A 39 2.19 -9.67 11.76
N ASP A 40 2.99 -8.75 11.25
CA ASP A 40 3.46 -7.63 12.06
C ASP A 40 2.88 -6.29 11.60
N MET A 41 1.90 -6.32 10.70
CA MET A 41 1.36 -5.07 10.19
C MET A 41 -0.15 -5.16 10.11
N GLN A 42 -0.81 -4.23 10.77
CA GLN A 42 -2.25 -4.07 10.61
C GLN A 42 -2.48 -3.07 9.50
N LEU A 43 -3.08 -3.52 8.44
CA LEU A 43 -3.26 -2.70 7.26
C LEU A 43 -4.74 -2.47 7.03
N THR A 44 -5.13 -1.21 6.99
CA THR A 44 -6.50 -0.83 6.74
C THR A 44 -6.54 0.04 5.49
N VAL A 45 -7.28 -0.38 4.49
CA VAL A 45 -7.45 0.44 3.30
C VAL A 45 -8.61 1.38 3.56
N VAL A 46 -8.29 2.66 3.66
CA VAL A 46 -9.29 3.66 3.99
C VAL A 46 -10.01 4.15 2.74
N GLU A 47 -9.26 4.28 1.67
CA GLU A 47 -9.83 4.83 0.44
C GLU A 47 -9.05 4.31 -0.75
N ALA A 48 -9.75 4.05 -1.84
CA ALA A 48 -9.11 3.64 -3.07
C ALA A 48 -9.79 4.39 -4.21
N SER A 49 -8.99 5.04 -5.05
CA SER A 49 -9.53 5.84 -6.13
C SER A 49 -8.66 5.69 -7.36
N GLN A 50 -9.17 6.19 -8.46
CA GLN A 50 -8.49 6.13 -9.73
C GLN A 50 -8.11 7.53 -10.16
N PHE A 51 -6.82 7.71 -10.48
CA PHE A 51 -6.36 8.96 -11.06
C PHE A 51 -6.79 8.96 -12.52
N LYS A 52 -7.54 9.95 -12.91
CA LYS A 52 -8.02 10.01 -14.29
C LYS A 52 -7.14 10.85 -15.16
N ILE A 53 -6.39 11.75 -14.55
CA ILE A 53 -5.66 12.74 -15.32
C ILE A 53 -4.23 12.31 -15.55
N ARG A 54 -3.67 11.56 -14.61
CA ARG A 54 -2.25 11.29 -14.63
C ARG A 54 -1.99 9.81 -14.57
N LYS A 55 -1.00 9.36 -15.29
CA LYS A 55 -0.56 7.96 -15.23
C LYS A 55 0.88 7.91 -14.82
N ALA A 56 1.20 6.96 -13.97
CA ALA A 56 2.54 6.79 -13.48
C ALA A 56 3.15 5.55 -14.10
N ALA A 57 4.42 5.64 -14.48
CA ALA A 57 5.12 4.48 -15.01
C ALA A 57 5.48 3.52 -13.88
N LYS A 58 5.84 4.07 -12.74
CA LYS A 58 6.30 3.25 -11.61
C LYS A 58 5.43 3.49 -10.39
N SER A 59 5.24 2.41 -9.65
CA SER A 59 4.52 2.48 -8.40
C SER A 59 5.43 3.03 -7.32
N PHE A 60 4.83 3.75 -6.37
CA PHE A 60 5.59 4.28 -5.26
C PHE A 60 4.66 4.52 -4.09
N ILE A 61 5.24 4.80 -2.94
CA ILE A 61 4.48 5.03 -1.73
C ILE A 61 4.82 6.40 -1.20
N ILE A 62 3.80 7.13 -0.80
CA ILE A 62 3.97 8.41 -0.16
C ILE A 62 3.69 8.21 1.32
N SER A 63 4.72 8.42 2.14
CA SER A 63 4.52 8.41 3.58
C SER A 63 3.87 9.73 3.96
N ARG A 64 2.77 9.65 4.69
CA ARG A 64 2.13 10.85 5.20
C ARG A 64 2.61 11.18 6.60
N GLU A 65 3.51 10.37 7.12
CA GLU A 65 4.11 10.57 8.43
C GLU A 65 5.59 10.84 8.26
N GLU A 66 6.10 11.72 9.11
CA GLU A 66 7.51 12.05 9.06
C GLU A 66 8.38 10.82 9.24
N ASN A 67 7.97 9.94 10.15
CA ASN A 67 8.66 8.68 10.31
C ASN A 67 8.16 7.73 9.24
N GLY A 68 9.02 7.39 8.29
CA GLY A 68 8.63 6.58 7.16
C GLY A 68 8.80 5.08 7.36
N ASP A 69 9.04 4.63 8.59
CA ASP A 69 9.32 3.20 8.83
C ASP A 69 8.17 2.31 8.35
N ALA A 70 6.94 2.68 8.72
CA ALA A 70 5.80 1.85 8.34
C ALA A 70 5.63 1.80 6.84
N ALA A 71 5.84 2.92 6.17
CA ALA A 71 5.71 2.96 4.71
C ALA A 71 6.79 2.12 4.05
N GLU A 72 8.01 2.15 4.58
CA GLU A 72 9.09 1.34 4.04
C GLU A 72 8.82 -0.14 4.23
N GLN A 73 8.29 -0.50 5.40
CA GLN A 73 7.93 -1.89 5.63
C GLN A 73 6.81 -2.35 4.73
N LEU A 74 5.85 -1.46 4.46
CA LEU A 74 4.81 -1.77 3.51
C LEU A 74 5.39 -2.01 2.12
N ALA A 75 6.34 -1.18 1.71
CA ALA A 75 6.98 -1.36 0.41
C ALA A 75 7.59 -2.75 0.30
N LEU A 76 8.28 -3.17 1.34
CA LEU A 76 8.92 -4.48 1.32
C LEU A 76 7.89 -5.59 1.17
N ARG A 77 6.77 -5.48 1.86
CA ARG A 77 5.74 -6.52 1.78
C ARG A 77 5.06 -6.56 0.44
N LEU A 78 5.08 -5.45 -0.28
CA LEU A 78 4.50 -5.39 -1.62
C LEU A 78 5.49 -5.70 -2.71
N GLY A 79 6.75 -5.99 -2.33
CA GLY A 79 7.77 -6.27 -3.32
C GLY A 79 8.32 -5.04 -3.99
N LEU A 80 8.13 -3.89 -3.39
CA LEU A 80 8.67 -2.65 -3.92
C LEU A 80 9.99 -2.33 -3.24
N ASP A 81 10.84 -1.61 -3.94
CA ASP A 81 12.08 -1.14 -3.36
C ASP A 81 11.75 -0.07 -2.34
N PRO A 82 12.26 -0.17 -1.11
CA PRO A 82 11.96 0.85 -0.11
C PRO A 82 12.37 2.26 -0.54
N SER A 83 13.28 2.38 -1.49
CA SER A 83 13.66 3.70 -1.96
C SER A 83 12.54 4.40 -2.73
N CYS A 84 11.44 3.66 -3.03
CA CYS A 84 10.30 4.29 -3.68
C CYS A 84 9.44 5.10 -2.71
N VAL A 85 9.76 5.07 -1.41
CA VAL A 85 8.96 5.80 -0.43
C VAL A 85 9.43 7.24 -0.38
N ILE A 86 8.50 8.16 -0.52
CA ILE A 86 8.78 9.58 -0.35
C ILE A 86 7.87 10.10 0.75
N TYR A 87 8.28 11.19 1.35
CA TYR A 87 7.50 11.79 2.42
C TYR A 87 6.80 13.03 1.89
N ARG A 88 5.49 13.10 2.11
CA ARG A 88 4.74 14.29 1.76
C ARG A 88 3.50 14.37 2.64
N GLU A 89 3.50 15.32 3.52
CA GLU A 89 2.41 15.48 4.46
C GLU A 89 1.14 15.95 3.76
N LEU A 90 0.01 15.47 4.24
CA LEU A 90 -1.28 15.95 3.76
C LEU A 90 -1.65 17.20 4.53
N GLU A 91 -2.12 18.22 3.81
CA GLU A 91 -2.54 19.43 4.44
C GLU A 91 -3.70 19.18 5.39
N GLN A 92 -4.64 18.36 4.95
CA GLN A 92 -5.75 17.97 5.78
C GLN A 92 -5.82 16.47 5.78
N ASN A 93 -5.77 15.86 6.93
CA ASN A 93 -5.71 14.43 7.04
C ASN A 93 -6.71 13.95 8.08
N SER A 94 -7.98 14.26 7.84
CA SER A 94 -9.02 13.88 8.77
C SER A 94 -9.20 12.37 8.83
N GLU A 95 -8.81 11.66 7.79
CA GLU A 95 -8.92 10.21 7.77
C GLU A 95 -7.72 9.54 8.42
N HIS A 96 -6.74 10.32 8.83
CA HIS A 96 -5.52 9.79 9.47
C HIS A 96 -4.80 8.81 8.57
N ILE A 97 -4.62 9.18 7.31
CA ILE A 97 -3.90 8.36 6.35
C ILE A 97 -2.43 8.33 6.73
N SER A 98 -1.86 7.15 6.82
CA SER A 98 -0.44 6.97 7.11
C SER A 98 0.39 6.96 5.85
N ALA A 99 -0.16 6.42 4.78
CA ALA A 99 0.58 6.25 3.54
C ALA A 99 -0.39 6.18 2.37
N THR A 100 0.11 6.57 1.21
CA THR A 100 -0.64 6.48 -0.04
C THR A 100 0.17 5.60 -0.99
N LEU A 101 -0.46 4.52 -1.45
CA LEU A 101 0.15 3.65 -2.45
C LEU A 101 -0.32 4.12 -3.82
N VAL A 102 0.63 4.55 -4.64
CA VAL A 102 0.32 4.97 -6.00
C VAL A 102 0.67 3.81 -6.92
N LEU A 103 -0.34 3.29 -7.61
CA LEU A 103 -0.16 2.15 -8.50
C LEU A 103 0.23 2.67 -9.88
N GLY A 104 1.41 2.28 -10.33
CA GLY A 104 1.86 2.63 -11.66
C GLY A 104 1.68 1.47 -12.62
N LYS A 105 2.08 1.69 -13.85
CA LYS A 105 1.96 0.66 -14.88
C LYS A 105 2.81 -0.57 -14.56
N ASP A 106 3.91 -0.37 -13.88
CA ASP A 106 4.80 -1.49 -13.56
C ASP A 106 4.15 -2.48 -12.62
N PHE A 107 3.14 -2.07 -11.89
CA PHE A 107 2.46 -2.98 -10.97
C PHE A 107 1.78 -4.09 -11.76
N LEU A 108 1.24 -3.75 -12.91
CA LEU A 108 0.61 -4.73 -13.76
C LEU A 108 1.61 -5.66 -14.41
N MET A 109 2.68 -5.07 -14.90
CA MET A 109 3.59 -5.83 -15.73
C MET A 109 4.50 -6.73 -14.94
N SER A 110 4.83 -6.32 -13.74
CA SER A 110 5.81 -7.07 -12.96
C SER A 110 5.25 -8.30 -12.27
N GLY A 111 3.94 -8.38 -12.16
CA GLY A 111 3.35 -9.44 -11.36
C GLY A 111 3.78 -9.34 -9.93
N ARG A 112 4.15 -8.16 -9.50
CA ARG A 112 4.73 -7.91 -8.22
C ARG A 112 3.84 -8.36 -7.08
N PHE A 113 2.57 -8.34 -7.32
CA PHE A 113 1.61 -8.72 -6.31
C PHE A 113 0.90 -9.96 -6.82
N PRO A 114 1.57 -11.09 -6.80
CA PRO A 114 1.03 -12.27 -7.44
C PRO A 114 -0.27 -12.68 -6.78
N ALA A 115 -1.10 -13.29 -7.57
CA ALA A 115 -2.34 -13.78 -7.07
C ALA A 115 -2.07 -14.77 -5.97
N ARG A 116 -2.92 -14.76 -5.02
CA ARG A 116 -2.84 -15.72 -3.99
C ARG A 116 -3.08 -17.08 -4.56
N GLY A 117 -2.31 -18.01 -4.18
CA GLY A 117 -2.41 -19.31 -4.69
C GLY A 117 -1.79 -19.47 -6.05
N ALA A 118 -1.32 -18.42 -6.55
CA ALA A 118 -0.57 -18.56 -7.73
C ALA A 118 0.63 -19.31 -7.36
N LYS A 119 0.85 -19.91 -7.44
CA LYS A 119 1.84 -20.43 -6.98
C LYS A 119 2.59 -20.31 -7.72
N SER A 120 2.50 -19.95 -7.69
CA SER A 120 2.87 -19.77 -8.46
C SER A 120 3.50 -19.80 -8.92
#